data_698baacd83342a68d7c628719894deb8
#
_entry.id   698baacd83342a68d7c628719894deb8
#
_cell.length_a   1.000
_cell.length_b   1.000
_cell.length_c   1.000
_cell.angle_alpha   90.00
_cell.angle_beta   90.00
_cell.angle_gamma   90.00
#
_symmetry.space_group_name_H-M   'P 1'
#
loop_
_entity.id
_entity.type
_entity.pdbx_description
1 polymer ?
#
loop_
_entity_poly.entity_id
_entity_poly.type
_entity_poly.pdbx_seq_one_letter_code
_entity_poly.pdbx_strand_id
1 'polypeptide(L)'
;MSAVSVVLIAQRDSAYLATASADGQPYVQHRGGPPGFLQTLNDHTLAFLDYPGNKQFISIGHLAENARAFLFLMDYANARRLKLWGRANLSSDPELIASLMPFAGSRRVEHAIVFAVLAWDWNCSQHIPRLVPAAAITDS
;
A
#
# COMPACT_ATOMS: atom_id res chain seq x y z
N MET A 1 -9.01 9.98 -7.44
CA MET A 1 -9.71 9.08 -6.49
C MET A 1 -10.75 9.87 -5.71
N SER A 2 -11.75 9.20 -5.17
CA SER A 2 -12.78 9.85 -4.36
C SER A 2 -12.25 10.24 -2.98
N ALA A 3 -12.95 11.16 -2.30
CA ALA A 3 -12.62 11.53 -0.94
C ALA A 3 -12.67 10.33 0.03
N VAL A 4 -13.63 9.41 -0.19
CA VAL A 4 -13.76 8.19 0.62
C VAL A 4 -12.55 7.29 0.43
N SER A 5 -12.06 7.14 -0.80
CA SER A 5 -10.85 6.37 -1.09
C SER A 5 -9.63 6.94 -0.38
N VAL A 6 -9.45 8.26 -0.40
CA VAL A 6 -8.34 8.94 0.26
C VAL A 6 -8.36 8.69 1.77
N VAL A 7 -9.54 8.77 2.40
CA VAL A 7 -9.70 8.53 3.83
C VAL A 7 -9.38 7.07 4.17
N LEU A 8 -9.88 6.11 3.37
CA LEU A 8 -9.60 4.69 3.60
C LEU A 8 -8.10 4.41 3.51
N ILE A 9 -7.44 4.94 2.49
CA ILE A 9 -6.00 4.76 2.29
C ILE A 9 -5.23 5.29 3.50
N ALA A 10 -5.57 6.46 3.99
CA ALA A 10 -4.88 7.10 5.11
C ALA A 10 -5.00 6.33 6.43
N GLN A 11 -6.02 5.49 6.57
CA GLN A 11 -6.28 4.72 7.79
C GLN A 11 -5.67 3.32 7.78
N ARG A 12 -5.10 2.88 6.66
CA ARG A 12 -4.58 1.52 6.55
C ARG A 12 -3.24 1.36 7.27
N ASP A 13 -3.09 0.23 7.92
CA ASP A 13 -1.84 -0.24 8.52
C ASP A 13 -1.29 -1.45 7.76
N SER A 14 -1.98 -1.90 6.72
CA SER A 14 -1.53 -2.99 5.87
C SER A 14 -2.09 -2.86 4.46
N ALA A 15 -1.36 -3.43 3.51
CA ALA A 15 -1.75 -3.51 2.11
C ALA A 15 -1.09 -4.72 1.48
N TYR A 16 -1.63 -5.18 0.37
CA TYR A 16 -1.02 -6.22 -0.44
C TYR A 16 -0.59 -5.61 -1.76
N LEU A 17 0.70 -5.70 -2.03
CA LEU A 17 1.30 -5.21 -3.28
C LEU A 17 1.52 -6.40 -4.21
N ALA A 18 0.87 -6.39 -5.35
CA ALA A 18 1.10 -7.36 -6.40
C ALA A 18 1.99 -6.76 -7.48
N THR A 19 3.00 -7.50 -7.88
CA THR A 19 3.93 -7.17 -8.94
C THR A 19 4.07 -8.37 -9.87
N ALA A 20 4.74 -8.17 -10.99
CA ALA A 20 4.99 -9.25 -11.94
C ALA A 20 6.40 -9.15 -12.51
N SER A 21 6.96 -10.29 -12.90
CA SER A 21 8.22 -10.34 -13.63
C SER A 21 8.05 -9.79 -15.05
N ALA A 22 9.14 -9.67 -15.79
CA ALA A 22 9.12 -9.21 -17.18
C ALA A 22 8.23 -10.08 -18.06
N ASP A 23 8.17 -11.39 -17.79
CA ASP A 23 7.35 -12.35 -18.54
C ASP A 23 5.97 -12.58 -17.93
N GLY A 24 5.60 -11.82 -16.92
CA GLY A 24 4.24 -11.81 -16.36
C GLY A 24 3.97 -12.74 -15.19
N GLN A 25 5.01 -13.36 -14.60
CA GLN A 25 4.82 -14.18 -13.39
C GLN A 25 4.38 -13.28 -12.23
N PRO A 26 3.17 -13.49 -11.67
CA PRO A 26 2.68 -12.64 -10.59
C PRO A 26 3.32 -12.99 -9.24
N TYR A 27 3.39 -11.99 -8.37
CA TYR A 27 3.87 -12.12 -7.02
C TYR A 27 3.12 -11.14 -6.12
N VAL A 28 2.73 -11.57 -4.92
CA VAL A 28 2.02 -10.74 -3.95
C VAL A 28 2.82 -10.69 -2.66
N GLN A 29 2.99 -9.50 -2.13
CA GLN A 29 3.67 -9.30 -0.86
C GLN A 29 2.86 -8.39 0.06
N HIS A 30 2.75 -8.79 1.32
CA HIS A 30 2.17 -7.94 2.36
C HIS A 30 3.11 -6.78 2.67
N ARG A 31 2.52 -5.58 2.77
CA ARG A 31 3.21 -4.37 3.21
C ARG A 31 2.46 -3.81 4.41
N GLY A 32 3.16 -3.46 5.46
CA GLY A 32 2.56 -2.92 6.67
C GLY A 32 3.36 -1.78 7.25
N GLY A 33 2.71 -1.04 8.11
CA GLY A 33 3.29 0.09 8.84
C GLY A 33 2.29 0.69 9.79
N PRO A 34 2.64 1.75 10.52
CA PRO A 34 1.66 2.46 11.33
C PRO A 34 0.55 3.01 10.43
N PRO A 35 -0.67 3.23 10.96
CA PRO A 35 -1.71 3.90 10.19
C PRO A 35 -1.18 5.19 9.58
N GLY A 36 -1.45 5.40 8.29
CA GLY A 36 -0.89 6.53 7.56
C GLY A 36 0.40 6.21 6.80
N PHE A 37 0.90 4.97 6.84
CA PHE A 37 2.11 4.61 6.10
C PHE A 37 1.94 4.75 4.58
N LEU A 38 0.71 4.64 4.08
CA LEU A 38 0.36 4.95 2.69
C LEU A 38 -0.06 6.42 2.63
N GLN A 39 0.66 7.22 1.86
CA GLN A 39 0.37 8.65 1.72
C GLN A 39 -0.10 8.97 0.32
N THR A 40 -1.19 9.71 0.23
CA THR A 40 -1.68 10.24 -1.04
C THR A 40 -0.94 11.53 -1.35
N LEU A 41 -0.21 11.56 -2.47
CA LEU A 41 0.54 12.74 -2.89
C LEU A 41 -0.32 13.70 -3.71
N ASN A 42 -1.22 13.16 -4.50
CA ASN A 42 -2.21 13.89 -5.29
C ASN A 42 -3.38 12.96 -5.63
N ASP A 43 -4.29 13.39 -6.49
CA ASP A 43 -5.53 12.66 -6.80
C ASP A 43 -5.30 11.24 -7.35
N HIS A 44 -4.11 10.92 -7.83
CA HIS A 44 -3.85 9.64 -8.49
C HIS A 44 -2.45 9.11 -8.20
N THR A 45 -1.78 9.60 -7.16
CA THR A 45 -0.44 9.13 -6.81
C THR A 45 -0.34 8.87 -5.33
N LEU A 46 0.14 7.68 -4.98
CA LEU A 46 0.41 7.27 -3.61
C LEU A 46 1.91 7.05 -3.45
N ALA A 47 2.38 7.13 -2.22
CA ALA A 47 3.74 6.76 -1.90
C ALA A 47 3.81 6.09 -0.53
N PHE A 48 4.76 5.19 -0.37
CA PHE A 48 5.05 4.54 0.90
C PHE A 48 6.52 4.12 0.92
N LEU A 49 7.05 4.00 2.14
CA LEU A 49 8.45 3.65 2.32
C LEU A 49 8.67 2.16 2.11
N ASP A 50 9.82 1.83 1.53
CA ASP A 50 10.26 0.47 1.34
C ASP A 50 11.33 0.15 2.38
N TYR A 51 11.12 -0.94 3.12
CA TYR A 51 12.01 -1.39 4.18
C TYR A 51 12.78 -2.62 3.71
N PRO A 52 14.07 -2.78 4.07
CA PRO A 52 14.80 -4.00 3.77
C PRO A 52 14.23 -5.20 4.55
N GLY A 53 14.32 -6.38 3.97
CA GLY A 53 13.89 -7.63 4.59
C GLY A 53 12.64 -8.24 3.96
N ASN A 54 12.22 -9.42 4.47
CA ASN A 54 11.02 -10.16 4.04
C ASN A 54 10.91 -10.37 2.52
N LYS A 55 12.05 -10.60 1.84
CA LYS A 55 12.08 -10.82 0.38
C LYS A 55 11.48 -9.65 -0.41
N GLN A 56 11.54 -8.44 0.12
CA GLN A 56 11.07 -7.25 -0.59
C GLN A 56 11.86 -7.01 -1.88
N PHE A 57 13.08 -7.54 -1.96
CA PHE A 57 13.89 -7.49 -3.17
C PHE A 57 13.21 -8.14 -4.39
N ILE A 58 12.27 -9.09 -4.18
CA ILE A 58 11.53 -9.71 -5.29
C ILE A 58 10.61 -8.68 -5.93
N SER A 59 9.82 -7.95 -5.14
CA SER A 59 8.97 -6.87 -5.65
C SER A 59 9.80 -5.77 -6.30
N ILE A 60 10.92 -5.39 -5.69
CA ILE A 60 11.84 -4.38 -6.24
C ILE A 60 12.39 -4.83 -7.59
N GLY A 61 12.83 -6.09 -7.70
CA GLY A 61 13.32 -6.65 -8.95
C GLY A 61 12.24 -6.68 -10.04
N HIS A 62 11.01 -7.05 -9.67
CA HIS A 62 9.88 -7.04 -10.58
C HIS A 62 9.60 -5.63 -11.10
N LEU A 63 9.56 -4.62 -10.23
CA LEU A 63 9.28 -3.24 -10.61
C LEU A 63 10.36 -2.68 -11.54
N ALA A 64 11.61 -3.11 -11.41
CA ALA A 64 12.68 -2.71 -12.32
C ALA A 64 12.46 -3.22 -13.74
N GLU A 65 11.79 -4.37 -13.91
CA GLU A 65 11.52 -4.99 -15.18
C GLU A 65 10.11 -4.69 -15.72
N ASN A 66 9.15 -4.52 -14.82
CA ASN A 66 7.75 -4.35 -15.15
C ASN A 66 7.10 -3.43 -14.10
N ALA A 67 6.79 -2.21 -14.52
CA ALA A 67 6.23 -1.22 -13.61
C ALA A 67 4.76 -1.48 -13.24
N ARG A 68 4.08 -2.39 -13.91
CA ARG A 68 2.68 -2.71 -13.61
C ARG A 68 2.56 -3.29 -12.22
N ALA A 69 1.64 -2.74 -11.43
CA ALA A 69 1.44 -3.14 -10.07
C ALA A 69 -0.03 -2.99 -9.67
N PHE A 70 -0.37 -3.65 -8.57
CA PHE A 70 -1.72 -3.63 -8.03
C PHE A 70 -1.62 -3.52 -6.52
N LEU A 71 -2.42 -2.63 -5.92
CA LEU A 71 -2.57 -2.53 -4.48
C LEU A 71 -3.96 -2.98 -4.07
N PHE A 72 -4.00 -3.85 -3.07
CA PHE A 72 -5.24 -4.37 -2.50
C PHE A 72 -5.31 -3.95 -1.03
N LEU A 73 -6.33 -3.17 -0.69
CA LEU A 73 -6.53 -2.61 0.64
C LEU A 73 -7.82 -3.15 1.23
N MET A 74 -7.73 -3.67 2.48
CA MET A 74 -8.89 -4.18 3.21
C MET A 74 -9.23 -3.28 4.38
N ASP A 75 -10.49 -2.90 4.49
CA ASP A 75 -11.07 -2.29 5.67
C ASP A 75 -12.02 -3.31 6.30
N TYR A 76 -11.46 -4.20 7.13
CA TYR A 76 -12.22 -5.28 7.73
C TYR A 76 -13.31 -4.80 8.67
N ALA A 77 -13.05 -3.71 9.41
CA ALA A 77 -14.00 -3.17 10.37
C ALA A 77 -15.31 -2.72 9.71
N ASN A 78 -15.21 -2.19 8.50
CA ASN A 78 -16.36 -1.68 7.74
C ASN A 78 -16.74 -2.57 6.55
N ALA A 79 -16.14 -3.76 6.45
CA ALA A 79 -16.39 -4.73 5.38
C ALA A 79 -16.27 -4.10 3.99
N ARG A 80 -15.17 -3.38 3.76
CA ARG A 80 -14.89 -2.71 2.48
C ARG A 80 -13.52 -3.11 1.96
N ARG A 81 -13.35 -3.06 0.66
CA ARG A 81 -12.07 -3.27 0.00
C ARG A 81 -11.90 -2.30 -1.15
N LEU A 82 -10.66 -1.88 -1.34
CA LEU A 82 -10.28 -0.98 -2.41
C LEU A 82 -9.18 -1.65 -3.25
N LYS A 83 -9.39 -1.67 -4.55
CA LYS A 83 -8.45 -2.22 -5.52
C LYS A 83 -7.90 -1.07 -6.35
N LEU A 84 -6.57 -1.02 -6.47
CA LEU A 84 -5.89 0.02 -7.23
C LEU A 84 -4.98 -0.64 -8.26
N TRP A 85 -5.23 -0.38 -9.53
CA TRP A 85 -4.38 -0.79 -10.63
C TRP A 85 -3.51 0.38 -11.05
N GLY A 86 -2.24 0.14 -11.29
CA GLY A 86 -1.38 1.22 -11.70
C GLY A 86 0.02 0.81 -12.06
N ARG A 87 0.92 1.76 -11.92
CA ARG A 87 2.34 1.60 -12.16
C ARG A 87 3.10 2.06 -10.94
N ALA A 88 4.10 1.30 -10.55
CA ALA A 88 4.93 1.62 -9.41
C ALA A 88 6.39 1.73 -9.81
N ASN A 89 7.09 2.66 -9.17
CA ASN A 89 8.51 2.88 -9.37
C ASN A 89 9.18 3.16 -8.03
N LEU A 90 10.45 2.80 -7.95
CA LEU A 90 11.28 3.14 -6.81
C LEU A 90 11.75 4.58 -6.93
N SER A 91 11.81 5.27 -5.79
CA SER A 91 12.36 6.61 -5.71
C SER A 91 13.38 6.67 -4.58
N SER A 92 14.53 7.29 -4.88
CA SER A 92 15.55 7.61 -3.90
C SER A 92 15.56 9.10 -3.58
N ASP A 93 14.51 9.83 -3.95
CA ASP A 93 14.39 11.26 -3.70
C ASP A 93 14.41 11.54 -2.18
N PRO A 94 15.44 12.24 -1.67
CA PRO A 94 15.54 12.49 -0.23
C PRO A 94 14.38 13.30 0.34
N GLU A 95 13.83 14.23 -0.42
CA GLU A 95 12.70 15.05 0.05
C GLU A 95 11.45 14.21 0.23
N LEU A 96 11.15 13.33 -0.73
CA LEU A 96 10.02 12.42 -0.63
C LEU A 96 10.20 11.47 0.55
N ILE A 97 11.36 10.84 0.67
CA ILE A 97 11.66 9.93 1.77
C ILE A 97 11.51 10.66 3.11
N ALA A 98 12.05 11.85 3.24
CA ALA A 98 11.93 12.65 4.46
C ALA A 98 10.47 12.96 4.81
N SER A 99 9.64 13.24 3.83
CA SER A 99 8.20 13.52 4.05
C SER A 99 7.43 12.30 4.54
N LEU A 100 7.89 11.09 4.22
CA LEU A 100 7.24 9.83 4.61
C LEU A 100 7.80 9.28 5.93
N MET A 101 8.96 9.74 6.38
CA MET A 101 9.62 9.23 7.58
C MET A 101 8.79 9.29 8.86
N PRO A 102 7.93 10.32 9.09
CA PRO A 102 7.06 10.33 10.27
C PRO A 102 6.14 9.10 10.40
N PHE A 103 5.89 8.40 9.29
CA PHE A 103 5.04 7.22 9.24
C PHE A 103 5.83 5.91 9.18
N ALA A 104 7.15 5.98 9.36
CA ALA A 104 8.03 4.81 9.23
C ALA A 104 8.21 4.00 10.51
N GLY A 105 7.93 4.61 11.65
CA GLY A 105 8.37 4.04 12.92
C GLY A 105 9.90 4.11 13.02
N SER A 106 10.51 3.10 13.65
CA SER A 106 11.97 3.05 13.86
C SER A 106 12.72 2.21 12.82
N ARG A 107 12.09 1.87 11.70
CA ARG A 107 12.67 1.01 10.68
C ARG A 107 13.67 1.76 9.82
N ARG A 108 14.70 1.03 9.38
CA ARG A 108 15.63 1.52 8.36
C ARG A 108 14.91 1.62 7.01
N VAL A 109 15.16 2.70 6.27
CA VAL A 109 14.53 2.97 4.98
C VAL A 109 15.61 3.18 3.92
N GLU A 110 15.41 2.59 2.75
CA GLU A 110 16.31 2.74 1.61
C GLU A 110 15.66 3.50 0.45
N HIS A 111 14.38 3.24 0.20
CA HIS A 111 13.67 3.79 -0.94
C HIS A 111 12.23 4.09 -0.57
N ALA A 112 11.57 4.88 -1.42
CA ALA A 112 10.13 4.99 -1.45
C ALA A 112 9.59 4.26 -2.69
N ILE A 113 8.39 3.72 -2.59
CA ILE A 113 7.64 3.23 -3.74
C ILE A 113 6.59 4.29 -4.08
N VAL A 114 6.60 4.73 -5.32
CA VAL A 114 5.62 5.70 -5.85
C VAL A 114 4.68 4.94 -6.77
N PHE A 115 3.39 4.97 -6.46
CA PHE A 115 2.36 4.24 -7.17
C PHE A 115 1.44 5.22 -7.87
N ALA A 116 1.43 5.18 -9.21
CA ALA A 116 0.52 5.97 -10.03
C ALA A 116 -0.75 5.16 -10.29
N VAL A 117 -1.88 5.65 -9.80
CA VAL A 117 -3.18 4.97 -9.92
C VAL A 117 -3.75 5.23 -11.31
N LEU A 118 -3.99 4.16 -12.07
CA LEU A 118 -4.62 4.21 -13.39
C LEU A 118 -6.11 3.88 -13.35
N ALA A 119 -6.50 3.01 -12.41
CA ALA A 119 -7.90 2.62 -12.23
C ALA A 119 -8.10 2.20 -10.78
N TRP A 120 -9.33 2.31 -10.29
CA TRP A 120 -9.67 1.89 -8.94
C TRP A 120 -11.11 1.37 -8.89
N ASP A 121 -11.37 0.51 -7.91
CA ASP A 121 -12.69 -0.10 -7.74
C ASP A 121 -12.97 -0.39 -6.27
N TRP A 122 -14.19 -0.11 -5.86
CA TRP A 122 -14.71 -0.37 -4.53
C TRP A 122 -15.56 -1.64 -4.52
N ASN A 123 -15.36 -2.47 -3.50
CA ASN A 123 -16.31 -3.54 -3.19
C ASN A 123 -16.68 -3.46 -1.72
N CYS A 124 -17.96 -3.61 -1.44
CA CYS A 124 -18.51 -3.55 -0.10
C CYS A 124 -19.20 -4.84 0.29
N SER A 125 -19.08 -5.18 1.53
CA SER A 125 -19.87 -6.04 2.40
C SER A 125 -20.05 -7.51 2.06
N GLN A 126 -20.00 -7.97 0.84
CA GLN A 126 -20.27 -9.38 0.55
C GLN A 126 -19.07 -10.27 0.89
N HIS A 127 -19.29 -11.22 1.79
CA HIS A 127 -18.31 -12.24 2.20
C HIS A 127 -17.00 -11.67 2.79
N ILE A 128 -17.03 -10.43 3.24
CA ILE A 128 -15.91 -9.83 3.96
C ILE A 128 -16.15 -10.00 5.45
N PRO A 129 -15.29 -10.74 6.18
CA PRO A 129 -15.45 -10.83 7.62
C PRO A 129 -15.22 -9.47 8.27
N ARG A 130 -16.03 -9.12 9.27
CA ARG A 130 -15.83 -7.91 10.04
C ARG A 130 -14.80 -8.18 11.13
N LEU A 131 -13.61 -7.63 10.95
CA LEU A 131 -12.54 -7.74 11.91
C LEU A 131 -12.24 -6.34 12.45
N VAL A 132 -12.09 -6.25 13.76
CA VAL A 132 -11.75 -4.99 14.41
C VAL A 132 -10.42 -5.14 15.14
N PRO A 133 -9.67 -4.04 15.32
CA PRO A 133 -8.44 -4.08 16.11
C PRO A 133 -8.72 -4.61 17.52
N ALA A 134 -7.81 -5.40 18.06
CA ALA A 134 -7.97 -5.96 19.40
C ALA A 134 -8.26 -4.89 20.46
N ALA A 135 -7.68 -3.71 20.32
CA ALA A 135 -7.90 -2.58 21.21
C ALA A 135 -9.35 -2.10 21.23
N ALA A 136 -10.14 -2.34 20.18
CA ALA A 136 -11.53 -1.92 20.10
C ALA A 136 -12.49 -2.81 20.88
N ILE A 137 -12.07 -3.97 21.38
CA ILE A 137 -12.92 -4.93 22.09
C ILE A 137 -12.62 -4.99 23.60
N THR A 138 -11.88 -4.04 24.13
CA THR A 138 -11.45 -4.05 25.53
C THR A 138 -12.50 -3.61 26.51
N ASP A 139 -13.60 -3.02 26.09
CA ASP A 139 -14.60 -2.39 26.94
C ASP A 139 -15.91 -3.18 27.04
N SER A 140 -15.85 -4.43 26.72
CA SER A 140 -17.04 -5.29 26.83
C SER A 140 -17.27 -5.78 28.24
#